data_a7771ffd472b1d3db3b8a4a35609a4ef
#
_entry.id   a7771ffd472b1d3db3b8a4a35609a4ef
#
_cell.length_a   1.000
_cell.length_b   1.000
_cell.length_c   1.000
_cell.angle_alpha   90.00
_cell.angle_beta   90.00
_cell.angle_gamma   90.00
#
_symmetry.space_group_name_H-M   'P 1'
#
loop_
_entity.id
_entity.type
_entity.pdbx_description
1 polymer ?
#
loop_
_entity_poly.entity_id
_entity_poly.type
_entity_poly.pdbx_seq_one_letter_code
_entity_poly.pdbx_strand_id
1 'polypeptide(L)'
;MTPIFRAFIRGVDAVNRHLGRIVMYGIFALMAVLLWSSISKTFFLPTLWTLEMAQFIMVAYYILGGPYSIQLGSNVRMDLFYGDWSPRKKAWVDLFTVLILIFYLCVLLYGAIGSTAYSLGYYGQEPISFFGGLLSGSEDIGRLERSSSAWRPFLWPIKSVMIVGMFLMLLQCASELLKDVLRLKGEAI
;
A
#
# COMPACT_ATOMS: atom_id res chain seq x y z
N MET A 1 -11.41 -9.58 26.16
CA MET A 1 -11.05 -10.05 24.78
C MET A 1 -9.89 -11.02 24.80
N THR A 2 -9.84 -11.94 23.85
CA THR A 2 -8.78 -12.97 23.78
C THR A 2 -7.40 -12.35 23.58
N PRO A 3 -6.34 -12.87 24.20
CA PRO A 3 -4.97 -12.37 24.06
C PRO A 3 -4.49 -12.33 22.60
N ILE A 4 -5.13 -13.14 21.73
CA ILE A 4 -4.85 -13.23 20.30
C ILE A 4 -5.10 -11.90 19.57
N PHE A 5 -6.22 -11.21 19.83
CA PHE A 5 -6.52 -9.93 19.17
C PHE A 5 -5.54 -8.82 19.54
N ARG A 6 -5.12 -8.76 20.80
CA ARG A 6 -4.10 -7.81 21.25
C ARG A 6 -2.72 -8.12 20.64
N ALA A 7 -2.40 -9.40 20.47
CA ALA A 7 -1.16 -9.80 19.80
C ALA A 7 -1.18 -9.43 18.32
N PHE A 8 -2.31 -9.64 17.63
CA PHE A 8 -2.49 -9.24 16.23
C PHE A 8 -2.32 -7.73 16.04
N ILE A 9 -3.04 -6.90 16.83
CA ILE A 9 -2.94 -5.44 16.78
C ILE A 9 -1.48 -4.99 16.97
N ARG A 10 -0.81 -5.49 18.01
CA ARG A 10 0.59 -5.14 18.29
C ARG A 10 1.55 -5.56 17.17
N GLY A 11 1.33 -6.74 16.59
CA GLY A 11 2.15 -7.26 15.49
C GLY A 11 2.02 -6.41 14.23
N VAL A 12 0.78 -6.14 13.79
CA VAL A 12 0.51 -5.31 12.61
C VAL A 12 1.03 -3.88 12.81
N ASP A 13 0.75 -3.29 13.96
CA ASP A 13 1.22 -1.94 14.28
C ASP A 13 2.75 -1.85 14.33
N ALA A 14 3.44 -2.86 14.85
CA ALA A 14 4.90 -2.89 14.90
C ALA A 14 5.52 -2.98 13.50
N VAL A 15 4.98 -3.85 12.64
CA VAL A 15 5.45 -4.00 11.25
C VAL A 15 5.25 -2.72 10.47
N ASN A 16 4.04 -2.14 10.50
CA ASN A 16 3.72 -0.93 9.75
C ASN A 16 4.49 0.29 10.26
N ARG A 17 4.73 0.40 11.57
CA ARG A 17 5.56 1.45 12.14
C ARG A 17 7.02 1.34 11.71
N HIS A 18 7.57 0.13 11.70
CA HIS A 18 8.96 -0.09 11.29
C HIS A 18 9.13 0.20 9.80
N LEU A 19 8.24 -0.36 8.97
CA LEU A 19 8.24 -0.13 7.53
C LEU A 19 8.06 1.36 7.20
N GLY A 20 7.07 2.02 7.81
CA GLY A 20 6.80 3.44 7.59
C GLY A 20 7.99 4.34 7.92
N ARG A 21 8.73 4.04 9.02
CA ARG A 21 9.97 4.75 9.36
C ARG A 21 11.08 4.59 8.33
N ILE A 22 11.18 3.44 7.69
CA ILE A 22 12.14 3.23 6.59
C ILE A 22 11.68 3.96 5.35
N VAL A 23 10.42 3.80 4.99
CA VAL A 23 9.82 4.35 3.77
C VAL A 23 9.82 5.88 3.78
N MET A 24 9.70 6.53 4.94
CA MET A 24 9.73 8.01 4.99
C MET A 24 11.04 8.60 4.44
N TYR A 25 12.15 7.87 4.51
CA TYR A 25 13.41 8.30 3.87
C TYR A 25 13.40 8.15 2.35
N GLY A 26 12.40 7.47 1.78
CA GLY A 26 12.21 7.36 0.33
C GLY A 26 12.06 8.70 -0.37
N ILE A 27 11.61 9.75 0.36
CA ILE A 27 11.55 11.13 -0.18
C ILE A 27 12.93 11.64 -0.60
N PHE A 28 13.99 11.32 0.17
CA PHE A 28 15.35 11.72 -0.18
C PHE A 28 15.85 10.99 -1.44
N ALA A 29 15.50 9.72 -1.60
CA ALA A 29 15.82 8.98 -2.82
C ALA A 29 15.10 9.58 -4.03
N LEU A 30 13.82 9.94 -3.89
CA LEU A 30 13.05 10.63 -4.93
C LEU A 30 13.71 11.98 -5.30
N MET A 31 14.06 12.79 -4.30
CA MET A 31 14.75 14.06 -4.51
C MET A 31 16.09 13.87 -5.24
N ALA A 32 16.89 12.89 -4.85
CA ALA A 32 18.18 12.60 -5.49
C ALA A 32 18.00 12.25 -6.98
N VAL A 33 17.02 11.41 -7.32
CA VAL A 33 16.73 11.04 -8.72
C VAL A 33 16.24 12.24 -9.53
N LEU A 34 15.38 13.09 -8.97
CA LEU A 34 14.85 14.28 -9.64
C LEU A 34 15.95 15.34 -9.83
N LEU A 35 16.80 15.56 -8.83
CA LEU A 35 17.96 16.46 -8.95
C LEU A 35 18.92 15.95 -10.02
N TRP A 36 19.24 14.66 -10.02
CA TRP A 36 20.07 14.06 -11.07
C TRP A 36 19.46 14.25 -12.45
N SER A 37 18.13 14.07 -12.58
CA SER A 37 17.43 14.30 -13.83
C SER A 37 17.59 15.74 -14.33
N SER A 38 17.50 16.72 -13.42
CA SER A 38 17.64 18.14 -13.76
C SER A 38 19.07 18.49 -14.18
N ILE A 39 20.07 18.00 -13.43
CA ILE A 39 21.49 18.20 -13.72
C ILE A 39 21.85 17.56 -15.06
N SER A 40 21.41 16.31 -15.28
CA SER A 40 21.66 15.57 -16.52
C SER A 40 21.12 16.31 -17.75
N LYS A 41 19.90 16.86 -17.68
CA LYS A 41 19.27 17.60 -18.78
C LYS A 41 19.96 18.93 -19.07
N THR A 42 20.56 19.55 -18.04
CA THR A 42 21.18 20.88 -18.18
C THR A 42 22.65 20.81 -18.65
N PHE A 43 23.41 19.85 -18.11
CA PHE A 43 24.87 19.79 -18.30
C PHE A 43 25.33 18.57 -19.11
N PHE A 44 24.50 17.56 -19.28
CA PHE A 44 24.82 16.29 -19.94
C PHE A 44 23.73 15.90 -20.94
N LEU A 45 23.80 14.66 -21.43
CA LEU A 45 22.72 14.05 -22.21
C LEU A 45 21.55 13.65 -21.30
N PRO A 46 20.30 13.88 -21.72
CA PRO A 46 19.12 13.50 -20.95
C PRO A 46 19.11 11.99 -20.63
N THR A 47 18.97 11.65 -19.36
CA THR A 47 18.86 10.26 -18.92
C THR A 47 17.44 9.74 -19.15
N LEU A 48 17.31 8.57 -19.77
CA LEU A 48 16.01 7.98 -20.12
C LEU A 48 15.32 7.30 -18.92
N TRP A 49 16.11 6.89 -17.92
CA TRP A 49 15.62 6.08 -16.81
C TRP A 49 15.08 6.89 -15.62
N THR A 50 15.50 8.14 -15.47
CA THR A 50 15.22 8.96 -14.28
C THR A 50 13.73 9.23 -14.06
N LEU A 51 12.97 9.45 -15.14
CA LEU A 51 11.55 9.73 -15.05
C LEU A 51 10.76 8.53 -14.48
N GLU A 52 11.02 7.35 -15.00
CA GLU A 52 10.31 6.15 -14.55
C GLU A 52 10.75 5.68 -13.18
N MET A 53 12.06 5.78 -12.87
CA MET A 53 12.54 5.50 -11.52
C MET A 53 11.93 6.45 -10.49
N ALA A 54 11.78 7.73 -10.81
CA ALA A 54 11.08 8.66 -9.94
C ALA A 54 9.61 8.26 -9.72
N GLN A 55 8.90 7.83 -10.78
CA GLN A 55 7.54 7.32 -10.67
C GLN A 55 7.45 6.05 -9.80
N PHE A 56 8.39 5.10 -9.99
CA PHE A 56 8.42 3.87 -9.19
C PHE A 56 8.69 4.16 -7.70
N ILE A 57 9.67 5.03 -7.41
CA ILE A 57 9.97 5.44 -6.03
C ILE A 57 8.76 6.14 -5.42
N MET A 58 8.10 7.04 -6.18
CA MET A 58 6.92 7.76 -5.71
C MET A 58 5.77 6.79 -5.38
N VAL A 59 5.46 5.85 -6.26
CA VAL A 59 4.41 4.84 -6.03
C VAL A 59 4.74 3.98 -4.81
N ALA A 60 5.99 3.49 -4.70
CA ALA A 60 6.43 2.71 -3.56
C ALA A 60 6.33 3.52 -2.25
N TYR A 61 6.77 4.77 -2.26
CA TYR A 61 6.71 5.68 -1.12
C TYR A 61 5.28 5.87 -0.61
N TYR A 62 4.33 6.18 -1.51
CA TYR A 62 2.94 6.41 -1.12
C TYR A 62 2.23 5.13 -0.67
N ILE A 63 2.41 4.04 -1.40
CA ILE A 63 1.67 2.80 -1.11
C ILE A 63 2.21 2.12 0.16
N LEU A 64 3.52 2.04 0.34
CA LEU A 64 4.11 1.47 1.55
C LEU A 64 4.03 2.40 2.77
N GLY A 65 3.93 3.72 2.56
CA GLY A 65 3.69 4.71 3.61
C GLY A 65 2.24 4.77 4.09
N GLY A 66 1.30 4.33 3.26
CA GLY A 66 -0.14 4.35 3.53
C GLY A 66 -0.56 3.69 4.85
N PRO A 67 -0.12 2.45 5.14
CA PRO A 67 -0.45 1.76 6.40
C PRO A 67 0.00 2.54 7.63
N TYR A 68 1.17 3.15 7.60
CA TYR A 68 1.68 3.97 8.68
C TYR A 68 0.89 5.27 8.86
N SER A 69 0.45 5.90 7.77
CA SER A 69 -0.43 7.06 7.79
C SER A 69 -1.78 6.73 8.45
N ILE A 70 -2.37 5.58 8.13
CA ILE A 70 -3.60 5.09 8.77
C ILE A 70 -3.37 4.90 10.27
N GLN A 71 -2.27 4.28 10.68
CA GLN A 71 -1.91 4.02 12.07
C GLN A 71 -1.78 5.34 12.88
N LEU A 72 -1.22 6.38 12.29
CA LEU A 72 -1.07 7.69 12.94
C LEU A 72 -2.36 8.50 12.99
N GLY A 73 -3.43 8.05 12.30
CA GLY A 73 -4.67 8.82 12.17
C GLY A 73 -4.47 10.15 11.43
N SER A 74 -3.37 10.28 10.66
CA SER A 74 -3.00 11.49 9.92
C SER A 74 -3.80 11.68 8.62
N ASN A 75 -4.81 10.86 8.39
CA ASN A 75 -5.72 11.05 7.27
C ASN A 75 -6.48 12.36 7.43
N VAL A 76 -6.54 13.14 6.34
CA VAL A 76 -7.31 14.38 6.32
C VAL A 76 -8.77 14.06 6.62
N ARG A 77 -9.26 14.52 7.78
CA ARG A 77 -10.66 14.40 8.20
C ARG A 77 -11.30 15.78 8.11
N MET A 78 -12.59 15.83 7.84
CA MET A 78 -13.34 17.09 7.93
C MET A 78 -13.59 17.41 9.41
N ASP A 79 -12.61 17.98 10.09
CA ASP A 79 -12.68 18.32 11.53
C ASP A 79 -13.83 19.28 11.87
N LEU A 80 -14.29 20.06 10.89
CA LEU A 80 -15.40 21.00 11.08
C LEU A 80 -16.69 20.33 11.55
N PHE A 81 -16.99 19.11 11.04
CA PHE A 81 -18.19 18.36 11.44
C PHE A 81 -17.89 17.30 12.50
N TYR A 82 -16.67 16.78 12.50
CA TYR A 82 -16.28 15.68 13.37
C TYR A 82 -15.78 16.16 14.74
N GLY A 83 -15.22 17.39 14.82
CA GLY A 83 -14.60 17.95 16.03
C GLY A 83 -15.48 17.92 17.25
N ASP A 84 -16.73 18.36 17.12
CA ASP A 84 -17.68 18.56 18.23
C ASP A 84 -18.49 17.31 18.63
N TRP A 85 -18.25 16.17 17.97
CA TRP A 85 -19.01 14.96 18.28
C TRP A 85 -18.52 14.26 19.54
N SER A 86 -19.45 13.63 20.26
CA SER A 86 -19.12 12.81 21.41
C SER A 86 -18.24 11.62 21.01
N PRO A 87 -17.35 11.14 21.90
CA PRO A 87 -16.44 10.02 21.60
C PRO A 87 -17.15 8.76 21.09
N ARG A 88 -18.37 8.52 21.58
CA ARG A 88 -19.19 7.36 21.17
C ARG A 88 -19.73 7.52 19.74
N LYS A 89 -20.14 8.73 19.34
CA LYS A 89 -20.57 9.01 17.96
C LYS A 89 -19.40 8.90 16.99
N LYS A 90 -18.22 9.39 17.37
CA LYS A 90 -16.99 9.26 16.59
C LYS A 90 -16.68 7.79 16.32
N ALA A 91 -16.66 6.96 17.36
CA ALA A 91 -16.37 5.53 17.23
C ALA A 91 -17.36 4.79 16.31
N TRP A 92 -18.65 5.14 16.31
CA TRP A 92 -19.64 4.56 15.41
C TRP A 92 -19.40 4.95 13.94
N VAL A 93 -19.11 6.20 13.69
CA VAL A 93 -18.84 6.69 12.32
C VAL A 93 -17.52 6.11 11.82
N ASP A 94 -16.49 6.07 12.66
CA ASP A 94 -15.19 5.47 12.31
C ASP A 94 -15.35 3.98 11.98
N LEU A 95 -16.12 3.24 12.75
CA LEU A 95 -16.42 1.82 12.49
C LEU A 95 -17.06 1.62 11.10
N PHE A 96 -18.05 2.45 10.76
CA PHE A 96 -18.72 2.34 9.46
C PHE A 96 -17.78 2.72 8.31
N THR A 97 -17.02 3.80 8.48
CA THR A 97 -16.07 4.29 7.47
C THR A 97 -14.94 3.27 7.22
N VAL A 98 -14.44 2.64 8.28
CA VAL A 98 -13.39 1.61 8.16
C VAL A 98 -13.91 0.38 7.40
N LEU A 99 -15.17 -0.02 7.58
CA LEU A 99 -15.76 -1.13 6.81
C LEU A 99 -15.82 -0.82 5.31
N ILE A 100 -16.23 0.39 4.94
CA ILE A 100 -16.24 0.83 3.54
C ILE A 100 -14.81 0.85 2.98
N LEU A 101 -13.85 1.35 3.76
CA LEU A 101 -12.44 1.38 3.37
C LEU A 101 -11.88 -0.03 3.16
N ILE A 102 -12.20 -0.98 4.03
CA ILE A 102 -11.80 -2.40 3.87
C ILE A 102 -12.38 -2.96 2.58
N PHE A 103 -13.67 -2.75 2.32
CA PHE A 103 -14.28 -3.20 1.06
C PHE A 103 -13.57 -2.62 -0.17
N TYR A 104 -13.33 -1.32 -0.17
CA TYR A 104 -12.61 -0.65 -1.25
C TYR A 104 -11.18 -1.21 -1.44
N LEU A 105 -10.44 -1.40 -0.36
CA LEU A 105 -9.10 -1.98 -0.40
C LEU A 105 -9.09 -3.43 -0.89
N CYS A 106 -10.10 -4.23 -0.56
CA CYS A 106 -10.24 -5.59 -1.09
C CYS A 106 -10.41 -5.59 -2.61
N VAL A 107 -11.25 -4.70 -3.14
CA VAL A 107 -11.45 -4.56 -4.58
C VAL A 107 -10.16 -4.12 -5.27
N LEU A 108 -9.46 -3.13 -4.71
CA LEU A 108 -8.17 -2.66 -5.24
C LEU A 108 -7.10 -3.76 -5.18
N LEU A 109 -7.03 -4.51 -4.09
CA LEU A 109 -6.08 -5.60 -3.95
C LEU A 109 -6.32 -6.70 -4.99
N TYR A 110 -7.58 -7.05 -5.23
CA TYR A 110 -7.94 -8.00 -6.30
C TYR A 110 -7.49 -7.49 -7.67
N GLY A 111 -7.74 -6.21 -7.97
CA GLY A 111 -7.27 -5.57 -9.21
C GLY A 111 -5.75 -5.53 -9.33
N ALA A 112 -5.04 -5.27 -8.23
CA ALA A 112 -3.57 -5.27 -8.18
C ALA A 112 -2.99 -6.66 -8.44
N ILE A 113 -3.61 -7.71 -7.88
CA ILE A 113 -3.24 -9.11 -8.13
C ILE A 113 -3.42 -9.44 -9.62
N GLY A 114 -4.58 -9.09 -10.21
CA GLY A 114 -4.85 -9.29 -11.62
C GLY A 114 -3.86 -8.55 -12.53
N SER A 115 -3.59 -7.28 -12.22
CA SER A 115 -2.61 -6.48 -12.96
C SER A 115 -1.19 -7.03 -12.86
N THR A 116 -0.81 -7.59 -11.71
CA THR A 116 0.51 -8.21 -11.53
C THR A 116 0.61 -9.54 -12.27
N ALA A 117 -0.43 -10.38 -12.24
CA ALA A 117 -0.51 -11.61 -13.03
C ALA A 117 -0.37 -11.30 -14.53
N TYR A 118 -1.07 -10.28 -15.03
CA TYR A 118 -0.93 -9.81 -16.40
C TYR A 118 0.52 -9.42 -16.73
N SER A 119 1.20 -8.71 -15.83
CA SER A 119 2.59 -8.28 -16.05
C SER A 119 3.60 -9.44 -16.00
N LEU A 120 3.22 -10.58 -15.43
CA LEU A 120 3.98 -11.84 -15.45
C LEU A 120 3.64 -12.71 -16.67
N GLY A 121 2.76 -12.23 -17.55
CA GLY A 121 2.39 -12.92 -18.78
C GLY A 121 1.19 -13.85 -18.67
N TYR A 122 0.39 -13.72 -17.62
CA TYR A 122 -0.87 -14.45 -17.46
C TYR A 122 -2.05 -13.65 -18.02
N TYR A 123 -2.76 -14.22 -18.97
CA TYR A 123 -3.92 -13.60 -19.64
C TYR A 123 -5.25 -14.28 -19.31
N GLY A 124 -5.27 -15.17 -18.30
CA GLY A 124 -6.48 -15.85 -17.85
C GLY A 124 -7.36 -14.99 -16.93
N GLN A 125 -8.53 -15.53 -16.57
CA GLN A 125 -9.51 -14.83 -15.74
C GLN A 125 -9.33 -15.05 -14.24
N GLU A 126 -8.49 -15.99 -13.84
CA GLU A 126 -8.30 -16.37 -12.43
C GLU A 126 -6.86 -16.07 -11.94
N PRO A 127 -6.56 -14.79 -11.63
CA PRO A 127 -5.20 -14.38 -11.23
C PRO A 127 -4.74 -15.01 -9.90
N ILE A 128 -5.66 -15.36 -9.00
CA ILE A 128 -5.30 -15.99 -7.71
C ILE A 128 -4.84 -17.43 -7.93
N SER A 129 -5.51 -18.18 -8.81
CA SER A 129 -5.12 -19.56 -9.14
C SER A 129 -3.76 -19.60 -9.82
N PHE A 130 -3.45 -18.61 -10.66
CA PHE A 130 -2.12 -18.45 -11.28
C PHE A 130 -1.01 -18.31 -10.23
N PHE A 131 -1.18 -17.45 -9.22
CA PHE A 131 -0.17 -17.35 -8.15
C PHE A 131 -0.07 -18.62 -7.31
N GLY A 132 -1.18 -19.33 -7.08
CA GLY A 132 -1.18 -20.66 -6.49
C GLY A 132 -0.39 -21.68 -7.32
N GLY A 133 -0.62 -21.67 -8.63
CA GLY A 133 0.09 -22.52 -9.61
C GLY A 133 1.59 -22.20 -9.69
N LEU A 134 1.95 -20.90 -9.64
CA LEU A 134 3.35 -20.48 -9.65
C LEU A 134 4.09 -20.94 -8.39
N LEU A 135 3.44 -20.90 -7.21
CA LEU A 135 4.01 -21.40 -5.96
C LEU A 135 4.14 -22.93 -5.92
N SER A 136 3.23 -23.65 -6.58
CA SER A 136 3.28 -25.11 -6.68
C SER A 136 4.14 -25.64 -7.83
N GLY A 137 4.65 -24.74 -8.70
CA GLY A 137 5.46 -25.10 -9.87
C GLY A 137 4.63 -25.70 -11.02
N SER A 138 3.30 -25.52 -11.03
CA SER A 138 2.41 -25.98 -12.09
C SER A 138 2.19 -24.95 -13.20
N GLU A 139 2.54 -23.69 -12.96
CA GLU A 139 2.44 -22.58 -13.89
C GLU A 139 3.81 -21.92 -14.09
N ASP A 140 4.10 -21.52 -15.33
CA ASP A 140 5.33 -20.84 -15.69
C ASP A 140 5.11 -19.34 -15.94
N ILE A 141 6.16 -18.54 -15.71
CA ILE A 141 6.16 -17.12 -16.02
C ILE A 141 6.21 -16.95 -17.54
N GLY A 142 5.20 -16.26 -18.08
CA GLY A 142 5.10 -15.97 -19.50
C GLY A 142 5.94 -14.76 -19.93
N ARG A 143 5.48 -14.07 -20.96
CA ARG A 143 6.15 -12.86 -21.46
C ARG A 143 5.95 -11.70 -20.51
N LEU A 144 7.05 -11.24 -19.89
CA LEU A 144 7.04 -10.13 -18.96
C LEU A 144 6.66 -8.80 -19.64
N GLU A 145 5.72 -8.08 -19.04
CA GLU A 145 5.30 -6.75 -19.46
C GLU A 145 6.42 -5.73 -19.26
N ARG A 146 6.63 -4.90 -20.28
CA ARG A 146 7.56 -3.77 -20.22
C ARG A 146 6.82 -2.46 -20.46
N SER A 147 7.33 -1.39 -19.87
CA SER A 147 6.85 -0.04 -20.13
C SER A 147 6.99 0.30 -21.63
N SER A 148 6.09 1.15 -22.13
CA SER A 148 6.13 1.70 -23.50
C SER A 148 7.14 2.83 -23.68
N SER A 149 7.84 3.24 -22.62
CA SER A 149 8.83 4.30 -22.63
C SER A 149 10.14 3.92 -23.34
N ALA A 150 11.02 4.88 -23.53
CA ALA A 150 12.33 4.67 -24.17
C ALA A 150 13.24 3.74 -23.34
N TRP A 151 13.15 3.75 -22.01
CA TRP A 151 13.94 2.87 -21.13
C TRP A 151 13.38 1.44 -21.01
N ARG A 152 12.05 1.27 -21.21
CA ARG A 152 11.35 -0.02 -21.21
C ARG A 152 11.63 -0.92 -20.00
N PRO A 153 11.51 -0.45 -18.75
CA PRO A 153 11.67 -1.29 -17.57
C PRO A 153 10.55 -2.33 -17.47
N PHE A 154 10.81 -3.38 -16.70
CA PHE A 154 9.78 -4.33 -16.32
C PHE A 154 8.81 -3.69 -15.31
N LEU A 155 7.51 -3.95 -15.45
CA LEU A 155 6.46 -3.39 -14.59
C LEU A 155 6.11 -4.29 -13.40
N TRP A 156 6.42 -5.58 -13.45
CA TRP A 156 6.09 -6.51 -12.37
C TRP A 156 6.66 -6.14 -10.99
N PRO A 157 7.87 -5.53 -10.83
CA PRO A 157 8.38 -5.24 -9.50
C PRO A 157 7.54 -4.18 -8.78
N ILE A 158 7.16 -3.09 -9.48
CA ILE A 158 6.35 -2.03 -8.87
C ILE A 158 4.92 -2.51 -8.58
N LYS A 159 4.36 -3.36 -9.45
CA LYS A 159 3.04 -3.96 -9.23
C LYS A 159 3.05 -4.92 -8.03
N SER A 160 4.16 -5.65 -7.80
CA SER A 160 4.33 -6.48 -6.59
C SER A 160 4.39 -5.62 -5.33
N VAL A 161 5.09 -4.48 -5.37
CA VAL A 161 5.10 -3.50 -4.27
C VAL A 161 3.69 -2.97 -3.98
N MET A 162 2.87 -2.75 -5.02
CA MET A 162 1.47 -2.34 -4.85
C MET A 162 0.65 -3.41 -4.10
N ILE A 163 0.78 -4.69 -4.44
CA ILE A 163 0.10 -5.79 -3.72
C ILE A 163 0.50 -5.78 -2.24
N VAL A 164 1.81 -5.75 -1.96
CA VAL A 164 2.31 -5.76 -0.58
C VAL A 164 1.79 -4.57 0.21
N GLY A 165 1.86 -3.37 -0.33
CA GLY A 165 1.40 -2.17 0.36
C GLY A 165 -0.11 -2.14 0.58
N MET A 166 -0.92 -2.56 -0.41
CA MET A 166 -2.38 -2.67 -0.26
C MET A 166 -2.76 -3.73 0.76
N PHE A 167 -2.05 -4.87 0.79
CA PHE A 167 -2.26 -5.90 1.80
C PHE A 167 -1.94 -5.39 3.22
N LEU A 168 -0.83 -4.67 3.38
CA LEU A 168 -0.47 -4.03 4.66
C LEU A 168 -1.49 -2.97 5.10
N MET A 169 -2.02 -2.16 4.15
CA MET A 169 -3.10 -1.22 4.45
C MET A 169 -4.36 -1.94 4.93
N LEU A 170 -4.72 -3.06 4.31
CA LEU A 170 -5.87 -3.86 4.68
C LEU A 170 -5.70 -4.44 6.09
N LEU A 171 -4.51 -4.96 6.43
CA LEU A 171 -4.20 -5.42 7.79
C LEU A 171 -4.28 -4.28 8.80
N GLN A 172 -3.80 -3.07 8.46
CA GLN A 172 -3.90 -1.91 9.35
C GLN A 172 -5.34 -1.46 9.55
N CYS A 173 -6.16 -1.45 8.50
CA CYS A 173 -7.60 -1.16 8.64
C CYS A 173 -8.30 -2.17 9.54
N ALA A 174 -7.96 -3.46 9.42
CA ALA A 174 -8.48 -4.49 10.32
C ALA A 174 -8.03 -4.27 11.77
N SER A 175 -6.78 -3.83 11.99
CA SER A 175 -6.27 -3.46 13.31
C SER A 175 -7.05 -2.28 13.91
N GLU A 176 -7.29 -1.21 13.13
CA GLU A 176 -8.06 -0.05 13.59
C GLU A 176 -9.53 -0.42 13.88
N LEU A 177 -10.15 -1.24 13.03
CA LEU A 177 -11.50 -1.77 13.28
C LEU A 177 -11.58 -2.48 14.65
N LEU A 178 -10.60 -3.33 14.96
CA LEU A 178 -10.54 -4.01 16.25
C LEU A 178 -10.36 -3.03 17.42
N LYS A 179 -9.53 -2.00 17.25
CA LYS A 179 -9.34 -0.94 18.25
C LYS A 179 -10.64 -0.15 18.49
N ASP A 180 -11.38 0.19 17.44
CA ASP A 180 -12.64 0.92 17.58
C ASP A 180 -13.74 0.07 18.27
N VAL A 181 -13.80 -1.23 17.96
CA VAL A 181 -14.68 -2.16 18.68
C VAL A 181 -14.31 -2.25 20.17
N LEU A 182 -13.01 -2.24 20.51
CA LEU A 182 -12.55 -2.23 21.90
C LEU A 182 -12.93 -0.93 22.62
N ARG A 183 -12.75 0.21 21.98
CA ARG A 183 -13.15 1.53 22.52
C ARG A 183 -14.65 1.59 22.80
N LEU A 184 -15.50 1.02 21.92
CA LEU A 184 -16.93 0.95 22.13
C LEU A 184 -17.32 0.06 23.32
N LYS A 185 -16.52 -0.98 23.61
CA LYS A 185 -16.71 -1.86 24.80
C LYS A 185 -16.14 -1.27 26.09
N GLY A 186 -15.45 -0.12 26.03
CA GLY A 186 -14.84 0.50 27.20
C GLY A 186 -13.57 -0.20 27.69
N GLU A 187 -12.96 -1.09 26.90
CA GLU A 187 -11.68 -1.70 27.23
C GLU A 187 -10.53 -0.79 26.83
N ALA A 188 -9.57 -0.55 27.76
CA ALA A 188 -8.33 0.16 27.45
C ALA A 188 -7.43 -0.68 26.53
N ILE A 189 -6.83 -0.02 25.52
CA ILE A 189 -5.96 -0.63 24.50
C ILE A 189 -4.50 -0.51 24.96
#